data_2244ea41e826975407e14d6dc99f1acb
#
_entry.id   2244ea41e826975407e14d6dc99f1acb
#
_cell.length_a   1.000
_cell.length_b   1.000
_cell.length_c   1.000
_cell.angle_alpha   90.00
_cell.angle_beta   90.00
_cell.angle_gamma   90.00
#
_symmetry.space_group_name_H-M   'P 1'
#
loop_
_entity.id
_entity.type
_entity.pdbx_description
1 polymer ?
#
loop_
_entity_poly.entity_id
_entity_poly.type
_entity_poly.pdbx_seq_one_letter_code
_entity_poly.pdbx_strand_id
1 'polypeptide(L)'
;MNESLIELPQPPFCQCNVIGSPLSVVYNMDCVEGMKHYPDKYFDLAICDPPYGIQVQNNFGIGNRNDKQKDASIDWDNNTPNEDYFNELKRVSKEQIIWGANYFNCFSGKMGAIIWDKLQPLPDSSQCEIASYSRVRKVFKYTQRWTNFVNTKETEHPTEKPIELYKWLIKNFAECSECG
;
A
#
# COMPACT_ATOMS: atom_id res chain seq x y z
N MET A 1 12.31 -34.07 0.31
CA MET A 1 11.14 -33.27 0.69
C MET A 1 10.70 -32.58 -0.58
N ASN A 2 9.53 -32.93 -1.12
CA ASN A 2 9.02 -32.33 -2.34
C ASN A 2 8.56 -30.89 -2.02
N GLU A 3 9.31 -29.91 -2.48
CA GLU A 3 8.79 -28.55 -2.61
C GLU A 3 7.72 -28.60 -3.69
N SER A 4 6.46 -28.64 -3.26
CA SER A 4 5.34 -28.42 -4.18
C SER A 4 5.46 -26.98 -4.69
N LEU A 5 5.82 -26.82 -5.96
CA LEU A 5 5.75 -25.57 -6.67
C LEU A 5 4.33 -25.04 -6.50
N ILE A 6 4.18 -23.90 -5.80
CA ILE A 6 2.91 -23.18 -5.74
C ILE A 6 2.69 -22.66 -7.15
N GLU A 7 1.84 -23.33 -7.93
CA GLU A 7 1.37 -22.77 -9.19
C GLU A 7 0.57 -21.49 -8.88
N LEU A 8 1.19 -20.35 -9.11
CA LEU A 8 0.48 -19.07 -9.02
C LEU A 8 -0.56 -19.03 -10.16
N PRO A 9 -1.80 -18.65 -9.86
CA PRO A 9 -2.81 -18.52 -10.89
C PRO A 9 -2.32 -17.53 -11.95
N GLN A 10 -2.37 -17.97 -13.21
CA GLN A 10 -2.14 -17.07 -14.35
C GLN A 10 -3.15 -15.92 -14.25
N PRO A 11 -2.72 -14.66 -14.38
CA PRO A 11 -3.68 -13.58 -14.43
C PRO A 11 -4.61 -13.80 -15.61
N PRO A 12 -5.89 -13.51 -15.48
CA PRO A 12 -6.74 -13.45 -16.63
C PRO A 12 -6.15 -12.38 -17.56
N PHE A 13 -5.96 -12.72 -18.84
CA PHE A 13 -5.71 -11.73 -19.87
C PHE A 13 -6.72 -10.60 -19.69
N CYS A 14 -6.28 -9.36 -19.85
CA CYS A 14 -7.20 -8.23 -19.88
C CYS A 14 -8.20 -8.45 -21.02
N GLN A 15 -9.31 -9.06 -20.70
CA GLN A 15 -10.47 -9.09 -21.58
C GLN A 15 -11.34 -7.93 -21.14
N CYS A 16 -11.05 -6.75 -21.66
CA CYS A 16 -11.76 -5.51 -21.32
C CYS A 16 -13.28 -5.57 -21.64
N ASN A 17 -13.75 -6.68 -22.20
CA ASN A 17 -15.15 -6.97 -22.50
C ASN A 17 -15.71 -8.18 -21.74
N VAL A 18 -15.00 -8.79 -20.78
CA VAL A 18 -15.56 -9.88 -20.00
C VAL A 18 -16.26 -9.34 -18.77
N ILE A 19 -17.57 -9.44 -18.77
CA ILE A 19 -18.44 -9.33 -17.60
C ILE A 19 -18.12 -10.53 -16.70
N GLY A 20 -17.03 -10.42 -15.94
CA GLY A 20 -16.61 -11.37 -14.93
C GLY A 20 -15.92 -10.62 -13.82
N SER A 21 -16.16 -10.96 -12.56
CA SER A 21 -15.43 -10.36 -11.43
C SER A 21 -13.93 -10.56 -11.64
N PRO A 22 -13.10 -9.51 -11.51
CA PRO A 22 -11.66 -9.66 -11.59
C PRO A 22 -11.22 -10.69 -10.54
N LEU A 23 -10.31 -11.59 -10.92
CA LEU A 23 -9.71 -12.50 -9.96
C LEU A 23 -8.92 -11.68 -8.95
N SER A 24 -9.47 -11.54 -7.74
CA SER A 24 -8.77 -10.96 -6.61
C SER A 24 -8.23 -12.09 -5.75
N VAL A 25 -6.92 -12.14 -5.57
CA VAL A 25 -6.27 -13.16 -4.76
C VAL A 25 -5.50 -12.49 -3.64
N VAL A 26 -5.66 -13.01 -2.43
CA VAL A 26 -4.92 -12.57 -1.25
C VAL A 26 -3.96 -13.67 -0.82
N TYR A 27 -2.70 -13.31 -0.66
CA TYR A 27 -1.65 -14.20 -0.17
C TYR A 27 -1.24 -13.79 1.23
N ASN A 28 -1.30 -14.71 2.20
CA ASN A 28 -0.78 -14.52 3.55
C ASN A 28 0.62 -15.11 3.63
N MET A 29 1.62 -14.36 3.19
CA MET A 29 3.02 -14.75 3.17
C MET A 29 3.94 -13.53 3.21
N ASP A 30 5.23 -13.74 3.39
CA ASP A 30 6.23 -12.69 3.19
C ASP A 30 6.15 -12.15 1.76
N CYS A 31 6.07 -10.82 1.64
CA CYS A 31 5.85 -10.19 0.34
C CYS A 31 7.07 -10.27 -0.58
N VAL A 32 8.30 -10.31 -0.04
CA VAL A 32 9.53 -10.47 -0.84
C VAL A 32 9.57 -11.86 -1.42
N GLU A 33 9.27 -12.89 -0.61
CA GLU A 33 9.18 -14.26 -1.10
C GLU A 33 8.05 -14.40 -2.13
N GLY A 34 6.89 -13.78 -1.88
CA GLY A 34 5.78 -13.75 -2.84
C GLY A 34 6.17 -13.14 -4.19
N MET A 35 6.87 -12.00 -4.16
CA MET A 35 7.31 -11.31 -5.38
C MET A 35 8.29 -12.14 -6.23
N LYS A 36 9.12 -13.00 -5.63
CA LYS A 36 10.06 -13.88 -6.37
C LYS A 36 9.37 -14.83 -7.35
N HIS A 37 8.11 -15.14 -7.15
CA HIS A 37 7.34 -16.02 -8.04
C HIS A 37 6.85 -15.33 -9.33
N TYR A 38 6.98 -14.00 -9.44
CA TYR A 38 6.53 -13.25 -10.61
C TYR A 38 7.70 -12.82 -11.49
N PRO A 39 7.54 -12.85 -12.82
CA PRO A 39 8.56 -12.36 -13.73
C PRO A 39 8.71 -10.82 -13.63
N ASP A 40 9.78 -10.31 -14.24
CA ASP A 40 10.02 -8.87 -14.32
C ASP A 40 8.87 -8.16 -15.02
N LYS A 41 8.45 -7.01 -14.44
CA LYS A 41 7.43 -6.13 -14.99
C LYS A 41 6.06 -6.80 -15.24
N TYR A 42 5.78 -7.82 -14.44
CA TYR A 42 4.52 -8.56 -14.51
C TYR A 42 3.28 -7.69 -14.18
N PHE A 43 3.38 -6.88 -13.15
CA PHE A 43 2.31 -5.97 -12.72
C PHE A 43 2.43 -4.61 -13.41
N ASP A 44 1.32 -4.06 -13.92
CA ASP A 44 1.31 -2.72 -14.49
C ASP A 44 1.50 -1.65 -13.42
N LEU A 45 0.86 -1.81 -12.26
CA LEU A 45 0.95 -0.90 -11.12
C LEU A 45 1.03 -1.66 -9.81
N ALA A 46 1.98 -1.31 -8.96
CA ALA A 46 2.03 -1.71 -7.56
C ALA A 46 1.65 -0.52 -6.67
N ILE A 47 0.68 -0.72 -5.76
CA ILE A 47 0.31 0.26 -4.73
C ILE A 47 0.67 -0.35 -3.37
N CYS A 48 1.62 0.26 -2.67
CA CYS A 48 2.20 -0.30 -1.46
C CYS A 48 2.07 0.65 -0.28
N ASP A 49 1.82 0.07 0.89
CA ASP A 49 1.76 0.77 2.18
C ASP A 49 2.59 -0.05 3.19
N PRO A 50 3.93 -0.01 3.07
CA PRO A 50 4.80 -0.78 3.94
C PRO A 50 4.89 -0.15 5.34
N PRO A 51 5.32 -0.91 6.37
CA PRO A 51 5.51 -0.36 7.71
C PRO A 51 6.55 0.77 7.70
N TYR A 52 6.26 1.84 8.45
CA TYR A 52 7.08 3.07 8.46
C TYR A 52 8.19 3.06 9.49
N GLY A 53 8.22 2.08 10.40
CA GLY A 53 9.20 1.99 11.48
C GLY A 53 9.02 3.05 12.57
N ILE A 54 7.82 3.63 12.70
CA ILE A 54 7.53 4.73 13.64
C ILE A 54 6.87 4.26 14.93
N GLN A 55 6.71 2.94 15.11
CA GLN A 55 6.14 2.33 16.31
C GLN A 55 4.79 2.97 16.70
N VAL A 56 3.86 3.02 15.75
CA VAL A 56 2.55 3.68 15.88
C VAL A 56 1.83 3.32 17.19
N GLN A 57 1.92 2.07 17.63
CA GLN A 57 1.31 1.60 18.88
C GLN A 57 1.82 2.30 20.13
N ASN A 58 3.08 2.75 20.13
CA ASN A 58 3.70 3.40 21.28
C ASN A 58 3.45 4.91 21.32
N ASN A 59 3.25 5.52 20.16
CA ASN A 59 3.22 6.97 19.99
C ASN A 59 1.81 7.59 20.04
N PHE A 60 0.76 6.80 19.83
CA PHE A 60 -0.59 7.35 19.69
C PHE A 60 -1.56 7.08 20.84
N GLY A 61 -1.07 6.74 22.04
CA GLY A 61 -1.93 6.65 23.24
C GLY A 61 -3.10 5.65 23.09
N ILE A 62 -2.97 4.66 22.21
CA ILE A 62 -3.97 3.60 22.01
C ILE A 62 -4.12 2.73 23.27
N GLY A 63 -3.29 2.99 24.31
CA GLY A 63 -3.28 2.30 25.60
C GLY A 63 -4.49 2.53 26.50
N ASN A 64 -5.50 3.33 26.13
CA ASN A 64 -6.67 3.60 26.97
C ASN A 64 -7.95 2.88 26.51
N ARG A 65 -7.88 1.93 25.59
CA ARG A 65 -8.95 0.95 25.39
C ARG A 65 -8.66 -0.25 26.27
N ASN A 66 -9.45 -0.34 27.36
CA ASN A 66 -9.54 -1.45 28.32
C ASN A 66 -8.53 -2.59 28.15
N ASP A 67 -7.65 -2.74 29.13
CA ASP A 67 -6.49 -3.62 29.29
C ASP A 67 -6.59 -5.12 28.92
N LYS A 68 -7.51 -5.52 28.02
CA LYS A 68 -7.73 -6.92 27.68
C LYS A 68 -7.18 -7.38 26.33
N GLN A 69 -6.52 -6.51 25.56
CA GLN A 69 -5.87 -6.86 24.29
C GLN A 69 -4.49 -6.20 24.14
N LYS A 70 -3.68 -6.33 25.18
CA LYS A 70 -2.22 -6.31 25.00
C LYS A 70 -1.79 -7.68 24.48
N ASP A 71 -2.20 -8.01 23.27
CA ASP A 71 -1.54 -9.08 22.56
C ASP A 71 -0.14 -8.57 22.18
N ALA A 72 0.84 -9.18 22.80
CA ALA A 72 2.24 -8.79 22.81
C ALA A 72 2.99 -9.07 21.49
N SER A 73 2.33 -9.02 20.35
CA SER A 73 2.92 -9.38 19.07
C SER A 73 2.73 -8.34 17.95
N ILE A 74 2.52 -7.05 18.30
CA ILE A 74 2.41 -6.04 17.25
C ILE A 74 3.80 -5.42 17.02
N ASP A 75 4.70 -6.21 16.49
CA ASP A 75 6.07 -5.78 16.11
C ASP A 75 6.17 -5.35 14.64
N TRP A 76 5.04 -5.31 13.93
CA TRP A 76 5.03 -5.08 12.48
C TRP A 76 5.56 -3.70 12.05
N ASP A 77 5.47 -2.67 12.90
CA ASP A 77 5.95 -1.31 12.61
C ASP A 77 7.24 -0.93 13.36
N ASN A 78 8.01 -1.92 13.80
CA ASN A 78 9.28 -1.67 14.47
C ASN A 78 10.42 -1.35 13.48
N ASN A 79 10.31 -1.81 12.25
CA ASN A 79 11.34 -1.65 11.23
C ASN A 79 10.73 -1.24 9.88
N THR A 80 11.46 -0.44 9.15
CA THR A 80 11.18 -0.20 7.73
C THR A 80 11.57 -1.42 6.89
N PRO A 81 10.95 -1.63 5.71
CA PRO A 81 11.40 -2.65 4.78
C PRO A 81 12.86 -2.44 4.39
N ASN A 82 13.55 -3.54 4.15
CA ASN A 82 14.93 -3.51 3.67
C ASN A 82 15.01 -3.15 2.16
N GLU A 83 16.22 -3.02 1.65
CA GLU A 83 16.45 -2.68 0.25
C GLU A 83 15.94 -3.74 -0.72
N ASP A 84 15.96 -5.01 -0.32
CA ASP A 84 15.48 -6.14 -1.14
C ASP A 84 13.99 -6.00 -1.47
N TYR A 85 13.18 -5.54 -0.51
CA TYR A 85 11.77 -5.26 -0.74
C TYR A 85 11.57 -4.27 -1.89
N PHE A 86 12.27 -3.14 -1.85
CA PHE A 86 12.14 -2.10 -2.88
C PHE A 86 12.71 -2.54 -4.24
N ASN A 87 13.74 -3.36 -4.24
CA ASN A 87 14.32 -3.91 -5.45
C ASN A 87 13.37 -4.91 -6.11
N GLU A 88 12.81 -5.84 -5.35
CA GLU A 88 11.82 -6.79 -5.85
C GLU A 88 10.53 -6.07 -6.32
N LEU A 89 10.05 -5.10 -5.57
CA LEU A 89 8.90 -4.29 -5.98
C LEU A 89 9.11 -3.61 -7.34
N LYS A 90 10.28 -3.00 -7.55
CA LYS A 90 10.66 -2.38 -8.83
C LYS A 90 10.87 -3.42 -9.93
N ARG A 91 11.35 -4.62 -9.59
CA ARG A 91 11.53 -5.70 -10.55
C ARG A 91 10.20 -6.19 -11.09
N VAL A 92 9.24 -6.52 -10.22
CA VAL A 92 7.98 -7.15 -10.62
C VAL A 92 6.93 -6.18 -11.17
N SER A 93 7.08 -4.87 -10.96
CA SER A 93 6.09 -3.89 -11.38
C SER A 93 6.67 -2.85 -12.36
N LYS A 94 5.82 -2.40 -13.31
CA LYS A 94 6.18 -1.33 -14.24
C LYS A 94 6.18 0.02 -13.52
N GLU A 95 5.12 0.30 -12.78
CA GLU A 95 4.94 1.54 -12.01
C GLU A 95 4.68 1.26 -10.53
N GLN A 96 5.11 2.18 -9.66
CA GLN A 96 4.95 2.05 -8.23
C GLN A 96 4.36 3.31 -7.61
N ILE A 97 3.40 3.11 -6.67
CA ILE A 97 2.94 4.11 -5.72
C ILE A 97 3.27 3.58 -4.33
N ILE A 98 4.14 4.27 -3.59
CA ILE A 98 4.62 3.82 -2.28
C ILE A 98 4.27 4.88 -1.24
N TRP A 99 3.33 4.54 -0.35
CA TRP A 99 2.95 5.39 0.77
C TRP A 99 4.06 5.46 1.81
N GLY A 100 4.09 6.54 2.60
CA GLY A 100 5.15 6.78 3.56
C GLY A 100 6.49 7.16 2.92
N ALA A 101 6.47 7.71 1.71
CA ALA A 101 7.68 8.04 0.94
C ALA A 101 8.65 8.97 1.66
N ASN A 102 8.19 9.72 2.66
CA ASN A 102 9.01 10.55 3.53
C ASN A 102 9.80 9.76 4.60
N TYR A 103 9.42 8.51 4.88
CA TYR A 103 10.15 7.62 5.79
C TYR A 103 11.18 6.76 5.07
N PHE A 104 11.05 6.64 3.74
CA PHE A 104 11.93 5.86 2.89
C PHE A 104 12.66 6.78 1.91
N ASN A 105 13.82 6.38 1.43
CA ASN A 105 14.51 7.14 0.38
C ASN A 105 13.86 6.88 -1.01
N CYS A 106 12.55 7.12 -1.12
CA CYS A 106 11.76 6.82 -2.31
C CYS A 106 11.74 7.95 -3.33
N PHE A 107 12.11 9.17 -2.96
CA PHE A 107 12.15 10.32 -3.86
C PHE A 107 13.52 10.44 -4.55
N SER A 108 13.84 9.51 -5.43
CA SER A 108 15.08 9.58 -6.21
C SER A 108 14.82 10.16 -7.60
N GLY A 109 15.55 11.22 -7.96
CA GLY A 109 15.55 11.75 -9.32
C GLY A 109 14.27 12.50 -9.70
N LYS A 110 13.46 11.92 -10.59
CA LYS A 110 12.39 12.65 -11.30
C LYS A 110 10.98 12.09 -11.00
N MET A 111 10.78 11.58 -9.80
CA MET A 111 9.53 10.96 -9.41
C MET A 111 8.45 12.01 -9.10
N GLY A 112 7.19 11.59 -9.25
CA GLY A 112 6.02 12.34 -8.81
C GLY A 112 5.69 12.05 -7.35
N ALA A 113 4.66 12.73 -6.86
CA ALA A 113 4.11 12.49 -5.52
C ALA A 113 2.58 12.48 -5.55
N ILE A 114 2.01 11.74 -4.61
CA ILE A 114 0.57 11.76 -4.34
C ILE A 114 0.40 12.14 -2.88
N ILE A 115 -0.43 13.15 -2.63
CA ILE A 115 -0.72 13.65 -1.29
C ILE A 115 -2.17 13.27 -0.95
N TRP A 116 -2.35 12.56 0.15
CA TRP A 116 -3.66 12.43 0.77
C TRP A 116 -3.81 13.49 1.87
N ASP A 117 -4.63 14.52 1.58
CA ASP A 117 -5.01 15.55 2.54
C ASP A 117 -6.17 15.01 3.39
N LYS A 118 -5.88 14.80 4.67
CA LYS A 118 -6.82 14.20 5.63
C LYS A 118 -7.87 15.18 6.15
N LEU A 119 -7.75 16.47 5.82
CA LEU A 119 -8.55 17.55 6.42
C LEU A 119 -8.57 17.45 7.97
N GLN A 120 -7.44 17.10 8.54
CA GLN A 120 -7.31 16.75 9.96
C GLN A 120 -6.78 17.94 10.75
N PRO A 121 -7.56 18.51 11.67
CA PRO A 121 -7.11 19.64 12.48
C PRO A 121 -6.39 19.23 13.78
N LEU A 122 -6.16 17.94 14.03
CA LEU A 122 -5.57 17.50 15.31
C LEU A 122 -4.08 17.86 15.37
N PRO A 123 -3.62 18.51 16.46
CA PRO A 123 -2.24 19.02 16.58
C PRO A 123 -1.17 17.94 16.48
N ASP A 124 -1.47 16.74 16.99
CA ASP A 124 -0.50 15.64 17.12
C ASP A 124 -0.55 14.64 15.95
N SER A 125 -1.36 14.92 14.93
CA SER A 125 -1.52 14.03 13.78
C SER A 125 -1.07 14.71 12.49
N SER A 126 -0.44 13.94 11.60
CA SER A 126 -0.09 14.44 10.27
C SER A 126 -1.34 14.89 9.52
N GLN A 127 -1.31 16.10 8.99
CA GLN A 127 -2.41 16.67 8.20
C GLN A 127 -2.58 15.98 6.85
N CYS A 128 -1.49 15.41 6.34
CA CYS A 128 -1.49 14.67 5.08
C CYS A 128 -0.53 13.48 5.15
N GLU A 129 -0.73 12.54 4.25
CA GLU A 129 0.23 11.49 3.93
C GLU A 129 0.75 11.65 2.52
N ILE A 130 1.96 11.18 2.29
CA ILE A 130 2.62 11.33 1.01
C ILE A 130 3.06 9.98 0.46
N ALA A 131 2.76 9.74 -0.81
CA ALA A 131 3.31 8.62 -1.56
C ALA A 131 4.23 9.12 -2.67
N SER A 132 5.27 8.35 -2.98
CA SER A 132 6.02 8.51 -4.22
C SER A 132 5.25 7.89 -5.39
N TYR A 133 5.42 8.46 -6.60
CA TYR A 133 4.88 7.90 -7.83
C TYR A 133 5.97 7.84 -8.90
N SER A 134 6.25 6.65 -9.42
CA SER A 134 7.42 6.40 -10.27
C SER A 134 7.32 7.01 -11.67
N ARG A 135 6.12 7.14 -12.24
CA ARG A 135 5.91 7.44 -13.67
C ARG A 135 6.11 8.89 -14.07
N VAL A 136 5.66 9.87 -13.29
CA VAL A 136 5.62 11.28 -13.67
C VAL A 136 6.11 12.20 -12.59
N ARG A 137 6.66 13.38 -12.99
CA ARG A 137 7.13 14.46 -12.10
C ARG A 137 6.01 15.40 -11.65
N LYS A 138 4.79 14.90 -11.52
CA LYS A 138 3.63 15.69 -11.10
C LYS A 138 3.27 15.36 -9.66
N VAL A 139 2.70 16.34 -8.98
CA VAL A 139 2.12 16.14 -7.65
C VAL A 139 0.61 16.12 -7.79
N PHE A 140 0.00 15.06 -7.29
CA PHE A 140 -1.43 14.87 -7.26
C PHE A 140 -1.94 14.99 -5.84
N LYS A 141 -3.16 15.43 -5.67
CA LYS A 141 -3.80 15.58 -4.37
C LYS A 141 -5.14 14.88 -4.36
N TYR A 142 -5.34 14.04 -3.34
CA TYR A 142 -6.61 13.48 -2.96
C TYR A 142 -7.03 14.05 -1.61
N THR A 143 -8.31 14.42 -1.45
CA THR A 143 -8.80 15.05 -0.22
C THR A 143 -9.96 14.24 0.32
N GLN A 144 -9.80 13.70 1.51
CA GLN A 144 -10.84 12.98 2.24
C GLN A 144 -10.56 13.05 3.72
N ARG A 145 -11.57 13.42 4.51
CA ARG A 145 -11.45 13.52 5.95
C ARG A 145 -11.26 12.13 6.59
N TRP A 146 -10.20 11.97 7.36
CA TRP A 146 -9.89 10.73 8.06
C TRP A 146 -10.93 10.38 9.15
N THR A 147 -11.47 11.39 9.86
CA THR A 147 -12.44 11.20 10.96
C THR A 147 -13.76 10.56 10.54
N ASN A 148 -14.16 10.66 9.27
CA ASN A 148 -15.34 9.96 8.76
C ASN A 148 -15.14 8.45 8.71
N PHE A 149 -13.91 8.01 8.84
CA PHE A 149 -13.50 6.62 8.74
C PHE A 149 -13.38 5.96 10.12
N VAL A 150 -12.84 6.68 11.11
CA VAL A 150 -12.55 6.14 12.46
C VAL A 150 -13.79 5.99 13.33
N ASN A 151 -14.87 6.71 13.03
CA ASN A 151 -16.12 6.67 13.81
C ASN A 151 -17.10 5.58 13.33
N THR A 152 -16.81 4.86 12.27
CA THR A 152 -17.53 3.65 11.93
C THR A 152 -16.96 2.50 12.76
N LYS A 153 -17.81 1.70 13.40
CA LYS A 153 -17.43 0.54 14.22
C LYS A 153 -16.65 -0.55 13.47
N GLU A 154 -16.24 -0.28 12.24
CA GLU A 154 -15.72 -1.24 11.26
C GLU A 154 -14.22 -1.09 10.98
N THR A 155 -13.51 -0.11 11.57
CA THR A 155 -12.05 -0.02 11.41
C THR A 155 -11.37 -1.06 12.28
N GLU A 156 -10.82 -2.08 11.68
CA GLU A 156 -10.11 -3.17 12.37
C GLU A 156 -8.65 -2.78 12.65
N HIS A 157 -8.06 -1.88 11.84
CA HIS A 157 -6.67 -1.49 11.95
C HIS A 157 -6.48 0.03 12.17
N PRO A 158 -5.59 0.46 13.10
CA PRO A 158 -5.43 1.87 13.46
C PRO A 158 -4.86 2.76 12.35
N THR A 159 -4.17 2.18 11.38
CA THR A 159 -3.55 2.90 10.24
C THR A 159 -4.25 2.60 8.92
N GLU A 160 -5.46 2.06 8.96
CA GLU A 160 -6.23 1.73 7.76
C GLU A 160 -6.47 2.96 6.89
N LYS A 161 -6.21 2.83 5.60
CA LYS A 161 -6.48 3.87 4.60
C LYS A 161 -7.88 3.71 4.00
N PRO A 162 -8.55 4.82 3.63
CA PRO A 162 -9.87 4.76 3.04
C PRO A 162 -9.91 3.94 1.74
N ILE A 163 -10.91 3.09 1.60
CA ILE A 163 -11.15 2.32 0.36
C ILE A 163 -11.30 3.26 -0.84
N GLU A 164 -11.95 4.40 -0.66
CA GLU A 164 -12.16 5.39 -1.72
C GLU A 164 -10.84 6.00 -2.22
N LEU A 165 -9.82 6.10 -1.37
CA LEU A 165 -8.48 6.48 -1.79
C LEU A 165 -7.90 5.46 -2.78
N TYR A 166 -8.00 4.16 -2.47
CA TYR A 166 -7.51 3.11 -3.37
C TYR A 166 -8.30 3.03 -4.68
N LYS A 167 -9.63 3.20 -4.62
CA LYS A 167 -10.46 3.30 -5.84
C LYS A 167 -10.02 4.47 -6.72
N TRP A 168 -9.74 5.62 -6.10
CA TRP A 168 -9.25 6.80 -6.81
C TRP A 168 -7.87 6.54 -7.43
N LEU A 169 -6.95 5.88 -6.69
CA LEU A 169 -5.64 5.52 -7.21
C LEU A 169 -5.75 4.60 -8.42
N ILE A 170 -6.52 3.52 -8.31
CA ILE A 170 -6.72 2.58 -9.41
C ILE A 170 -7.31 3.28 -10.62
N LYS A 171 -8.36 4.08 -10.42
CA LYS A 171 -9.05 4.78 -11.53
C LYS A 171 -8.14 5.76 -12.28
N ASN A 172 -7.19 6.40 -11.59
CA ASN A 172 -6.39 7.48 -12.19
C ASN A 172 -4.99 7.04 -12.62
N PHE A 173 -4.49 5.92 -12.13
CA PHE A 173 -3.10 5.51 -12.32
C PHE A 173 -2.94 4.08 -12.85
N ALA A 174 -3.94 3.20 -12.69
CA ALA A 174 -3.89 1.87 -13.30
C ALA A 174 -4.35 1.98 -14.76
N GLU A 175 -3.39 2.06 -15.68
CA GLU A 175 -3.65 1.95 -17.11
C GLU A 175 -3.48 0.48 -17.50
N CYS A 176 -4.48 -0.06 -18.18
CA CYS A 176 -4.31 -1.36 -18.83
C CYS A 176 -3.38 -1.16 -20.03
N SER A 177 -2.22 -1.82 -20.02
CA SER A 177 -1.25 -1.74 -21.13
C SER A 177 -1.75 -2.31 -22.46
N GLU A 178 -2.86 -3.06 -22.42
CA GLU A 178 -3.45 -3.71 -23.59
C GLU A 178 -4.66 -2.97 -24.16
N CYS A 179 -5.28 -2.06 -23.40
CA CYS A 179 -6.53 -1.40 -23.83
C CYS A 179 -6.34 0.09 -24.19
N GLY A 180 -5.16 0.68 -23.89
CA GLY A 180 -4.86 2.09 -24.22
C GLY A 180 -5.59 3.07 -23.30
#